data_fbb4e62349436f68144886ad3d7778d3
#
_entry.id   fbb4e62349436f68144886ad3d7778d3
#
_cell.length_a   1.000
_cell.length_b   1.000
_cell.length_c   1.000
_cell.angle_alpha   90.00
_cell.angle_beta   90.00
_cell.angle_gamma   90.00
#
_symmetry.space_group_name_H-M   'P 1'
#
loop_
_entity.id
_entity.type
_entity.pdbx_description
1 polymer ?
#
loop_
_entity_poly.entity_id
_entity_poly.type
_entity_poly.pdbx_seq_one_letter_code
_entity_poly.pdbx_strand_id
1 'polypeptide(L)'
;MNEMGRTGVASMAAFIIFYFLMFFINIIIQEVAAEKGSRIMEIILSSIPAKTHFYGKLLGVVLMILTQVGIYVLLFILWRILSTQFGILSLPEEITQAFDIKAFLSNNLTMLLISGLLALMGIVTYIALAAFLGSLVTKTEDAQKVSQPVIWLGLIGFYIGIFGQQAGTDTAFYRISSQIPFFTPFVMPFRLADHSVEWPGVIMAIVVSLITMVLIFIFATTLYKSNVLAYSDKGPWDTFKQSISLWKSERQVNTK
;
A
#
# COMPACT_ATOMS: atom_id res chain seq x y z
N MET A 1 -4.06 7.01 28.52
CA MET A 1 -3.71 5.73 27.87
C MET A 1 -2.22 5.51 28.12
N ASN A 2 -1.85 4.37 28.69
CA ASN A 2 -0.46 4.05 29.02
C ASN A 2 0.33 3.83 27.71
N GLU A 3 1.66 3.96 27.75
CA GLU A 3 2.55 3.73 26.59
C GLU A 3 2.25 2.38 25.89
N MET A 4 2.00 1.34 26.68
CA MET A 4 1.62 0.01 26.16
C MET A 4 0.33 0.04 25.29
N GLY A 5 -0.65 0.88 25.62
CA GLY A 5 -1.87 1.02 24.83
C GLY A 5 -1.62 1.72 23.48
N ARG A 6 -0.76 2.74 23.43
CA ARG A 6 -0.41 3.45 22.18
C ARG A 6 0.38 2.55 21.25
N THR A 7 1.34 1.82 21.79
CA THR A 7 2.12 0.83 21.05
C THR A 7 1.23 -0.29 20.49
N GLY A 8 0.26 -0.76 21.27
CA GLY A 8 -0.72 -1.75 20.81
C GLY A 8 -1.53 -1.24 19.61
N VAL A 9 -1.97 0.02 19.65
CA VAL A 9 -2.67 0.64 18.51
C VAL A 9 -1.79 0.77 17.29
N ALA A 10 -0.54 1.21 17.45
CA ALA A 10 0.40 1.30 16.34
C ALA A 10 0.67 -0.08 15.72
N SER A 11 0.77 -1.12 16.55
CA SER A 11 0.91 -2.51 16.09
C SER A 11 -0.32 -2.97 15.31
N MET A 12 -1.53 -2.74 15.81
CA MET A 12 -2.76 -3.06 15.09
C MET A 12 -2.85 -2.31 13.76
N ALA A 13 -2.51 -1.02 13.74
CA ALA A 13 -2.48 -0.23 12.50
C ALA A 13 -1.48 -0.83 11.49
N ALA A 14 -0.26 -1.18 11.92
CA ALA A 14 0.73 -1.80 11.06
C ALA A 14 0.27 -3.15 10.52
N PHE A 15 -0.39 -3.99 11.33
CA PHE A 15 -0.98 -5.26 10.89
C PHE A 15 -2.09 -5.05 9.85
N ILE A 16 -2.99 -4.11 10.07
CA ILE A 16 -4.07 -3.79 9.15
C ILE A 16 -3.49 -3.30 7.82
N ILE A 17 -2.54 -2.37 7.85
CA ILE A 17 -1.87 -1.85 6.65
C ILE A 17 -1.19 -2.99 5.89
N PHE A 18 -0.45 -3.85 6.60
CA PHE A 18 0.23 -4.99 6.00
C PHE A 18 -0.75 -5.98 5.35
N TYR A 19 -1.84 -6.32 6.03
CA TYR A 19 -2.89 -7.20 5.51
C TYR A 19 -3.50 -6.65 4.21
N PHE A 20 -3.92 -5.38 4.22
CA PHE A 20 -4.46 -4.73 3.03
C PHE A 20 -3.45 -4.71 1.89
N LEU A 21 -2.21 -4.36 2.20
CA LEU A 21 -1.14 -4.27 1.23
C LEU A 21 -0.88 -5.63 0.56
N MET A 22 -0.73 -6.70 1.34
CA MET A 22 -0.53 -8.06 0.82
C MET A 22 -1.70 -8.53 -0.04
N PHE A 23 -2.92 -8.28 0.40
CA PHE A 23 -4.13 -8.66 -0.31
C PHE A 23 -4.24 -7.95 -1.66
N PHE A 24 -4.11 -6.62 -1.68
CA PHE A 24 -4.28 -5.84 -2.91
C PHE A 24 -3.10 -5.95 -3.89
N ILE A 25 -1.86 -6.16 -3.41
CA ILE A 25 -0.72 -6.49 -4.29
C ILE A 25 -1.04 -7.74 -5.10
N ASN A 26 -1.51 -8.80 -4.45
CA ASN A 26 -1.81 -10.06 -5.13
C ASN A 26 -2.97 -9.90 -6.12
N ILE A 27 -4.03 -9.20 -5.75
CA ILE A 27 -5.18 -8.96 -6.64
C ILE A 27 -4.73 -8.22 -7.91
N ILE A 28 -4.04 -7.08 -7.77
CA ILE A 28 -3.71 -6.25 -8.92
C ILE A 28 -2.75 -6.95 -9.88
N ILE A 29 -1.76 -7.70 -9.36
CA ILE A 29 -0.82 -8.46 -10.19
C ILE A 29 -1.55 -9.55 -10.96
N GLN A 30 -2.40 -10.33 -10.29
CA GLN A 30 -3.15 -11.41 -10.92
C GLN A 30 -4.13 -10.88 -11.97
N GLU A 31 -4.82 -9.79 -11.67
CA GLU A 31 -5.78 -9.16 -12.58
C GLU A 31 -5.09 -8.66 -13.86
N VAL A 32 -3.96 -7.93 -13.73
CA VAL A 32 -3.20 -7.44 -14.89
C VAL A 32 -2.62 -8.61 -15.70
N ALA A 33 -2.09 -9.63 -15.04
CA ALA A 33 -1.56 -10.83 -15.69
C ALA A 33 -2.66 -11.62 -16.43
N ALA A 34 -3.84 -11.75 -15.84
CA ALA A 34 -4.98 -12.44 -16.45
C ALA A 34 -5.51 -11.70 -17.69
N GLU A 35 -5.65 -10.38 -17.63
CA GLU A 35 -6.06 -9.57 -18.78
C GLU A 35 -5.08 -9.66 -19.95
N LYS A 36 -3.78 -9.65 -19.63
CA LYS A 36 -2.73 -9.79 -20.64
C LYS A 36 -2.70 -11.22 -21.21
N GLY A 37 -2.79 -12.23 -20.35
CA GLY A 37 -2.76 -13.65 -20.76
C GLY A 37 -3.95 -14.06 -21.63
N SER A 38 -5.13 -13.52 -21.37
CA SER A 38 -6.36 -13.77 -22.15
C SER A 38 -6.49 -12.90 -23.40
N ARG A 39 -5.51 -12.01 -23.70
CA ARG A 39 -5.54 -11.03 -24.78
C ARG A 39 -6.68 -10.00 -24.69
N ILE A 40 -7.43 -9.98 -23.60
CA ILE A 40 -8.46 -8.96 -23.34
C ILE A 40 -7.82 -7.57 -23.31
N MET A 41 -6.57 -7.48 -22.88
CA MET A 41 -5.78 -6.25 -22.88
C MET A 41 -5.70 -5.60 -24.28
N GLU A 42 -5.58 -6.38 -25.35
CA GLU A 42 -5.52 -5.87 -26.73
C GLU A 42 -6.85 -5.22 -27.13
N ILE A 43 -7.98 -5.83 -26.72
CA ILE A 43 -9.34 -5.29 -26.96
C ILE A 43 -9.53 -3.99 -26.19
N ILE A 44 -9.16 -3.95 -24.91
CA ILE A 44 -9.25 -2.76 -24.07
C ILE A 44 -8.42 -1.62 -24.68
N LEU A 45 -7.17 -1.90 -25.04
CA LEU A 45 -6.25 -0.89 -25.57
C LEU A 45 -6.58 -0.42 -26.99
N SER A 46 -7.44 -1.15 -27.72
CA SER A 46 -8.01 -0.66 -28.98
C SER A 46 -9.02 0.47 -28.77
N SER A 47 -9.64 0.53 -27.60
CA SER A 47 -10.71 1.48 -27.26
C SER A 47 -10.24 2.62 -26.34
N ILE A 48 -9.27 2.37 -25.45
CA ILE A 48 -8.77 3.36 -24.49
C ILE A 48 -7.24 3.36 -24.42
N PRO A 49 -6.61 4.51 -24.14
CA PRO A 49 -5.16 4.59 -23.95
C PRO A 49 -4.69 3.76 -22.75
N ALA A 50 -3.51 3.12 -22.86
CA ALA A 50 -2.92 2.33 -21.78
C ALA A 50 -2.76 3.09 -20.46
N LYS A 51 -2.49 4.40 -20.54
CA LYS A 51 -2.43 5.27 -19.34
C LYS A 51 -3.77 5.35 -18.63
N THR A 52 -4.84 5.54 -19.38
CA THR A 52 -6.21 5.62 -18.83
C THR A 52 -6.60 4.30 -18.17
N HIS A 53 -6.27 3.17 -18.81
CA HIS A 53 -6.49 1.85 -18.24
C HIS A 53 -5.72 1.66 -16.91
N PHE A 54 -4.44 2.02 -16.89
CA PHE A 54 -3.62 1.96 -15.66
C PHE A 54 -4.21 2.81 -14.52
N TYR A 55 -4.62 4.05 -14.81
CA TYR A 55 -5.23 4.93 -13.82
C TYR A 55 -6.56 4.39 -13.31
N GLY A 56 -7.38 3.86 -14.22
CA GLY A 56 -8.65 3.24 -13.87
C GLY A 56 -8.48 2.06 -12.91
N LYS A 57 -7.47 1.21 -13.16
CA LYS A 57 -7.14 0.10 -12.26
C LYS A 57 -6.70 0.57 -10.88
N LEU A 58 -5.77 1.50 -10.82
CA LEU A 58 -5.31 2.03 -9.53
C LEU A 58 -6.44 2.68 -8.75
N LEU A 59 -7.26 3.48 -9.43
CA LEU A 59 -8.43 4.10 -8.81
C LEU A 59 -9.44 3.05 -8.32
N GLY A 60 -9.69 2.01 -9.11
CA GLY A 60 -10.56 0.89 -8.74
C GLY A 60 -10.10 0.21 -7.45
N VAL A 61 -8.80 -0.08 -7.32
CA VAL A 61 -8.25 -0.68 -6.10
C VAL A 61 -8.34 0.27 -4.91
N VAL A 62 -8.04 1.56 -5.09
CA VAL A 62 -8.20 2.56 -4.02
C VAL A 62 -9.66 2.66 -3.56
N LEU A 63 -10.61 2.66 -4.49
CA LEU A 63 -12.03 2.65 -4.15
C LEU A 63 -12.45 1.37 -3.43
N MET A 64 -11.93 0.21 -3.83
CA MET A 64 -12.17 -1.05 -3.10
C MET A 64 -11.65 -0.99 -1.67
N ILE A 65 -10.45 -0.44 -1.45
CA ILE A 65 -9.89 -0.25 -0.11
C ILE A 65 -10.79 0.66 0.73
N LEU A 66 -11.18 1.81 0.19
CA LEU A 66 -12.05 2.77 0.89
C LEU A 66 -13.42 2.15 1.22
N THR A 67 -13.99 1.39 0.30
CA THR A 67 -15.26 0.67 0.52
C THR A 67 -15.09 -0.36 1.64
N GLN A 68 -14.02 -1.13 1.64
CA GLN A 68 -13.77 -2.16 2.65
C GLN A 68 -13.54 -1.56 4.03
N VAL A 69 -12.76 -0.48 4.12
CA VAL A 69 -12.59 0.29 5.37
C VAL A 69 -13.94 0.84 5.84
N GLY A 70 -14.75 1.40 4.93
CA GLY A 70 -16.11 1.88 5.24
C GLY A 70 -17.01 0.78 5.79
N ILE A 71 -16.98 -0.42 5.21
CA ILE A 71 -17.73 -1.58 5.71
C ILE A 71 -17.26 -1.97 7.12
N TYR A 72 -15.96 -2.02 7.39
CA TYR A 72 -15.47 -2.34 8.73
C TYR A 72 -15.86 -1.31 9.78
N VAL A 73 -15.81 -0.03 9.43
CA VAL A 73 -16.29 1.06 10.31
C VAL A 73 -17.79 0.92 10.57
N LEU A 74 -18.59 0.64 9.53
CA LEU A 74 -20.04 0.40 9.68
C LEU A 74 -20.34 -0.81 10.58
N LEU A 75 -19.69 -1.94 10.35
CA LEU A 75 -19.86 -3.14 11.17
C LEU A 75 -19.47 -2.89 12.63
N PHE A 76 -18.41 -2.12 12.83
CA PHE A 76 -17.96 -1.73 14.16
C PHE A 76 -18.98 -0.82 14.88
N ILE A 77 -19.55 0.18 14.19
CA ILE A 77 -20.60 1.05 14.73
C ILE A 77 -21.85 0.23 15.06
N LEU A 78 -22.27 -0.68 14.16
CA LEU A 78 -23.40 -1.58 14.39
C LEU A 78 -23.17 -2.47 15.61
N TRP A 79 -22.00 -3.09 15.70
CA TRP A 79 -21.63 -3.90 16.85
C TRP A 79 -21.69 -3.07 18.15
N ARG A 80 -21.19 -1.85 18.14
CA ARG A 80 -21.20 -0.95 19.29
C ARG A 80 -22.63 -0.61 19.74
N ILE A 81 -23.52 -0.32 18.79
CA ILE A 81 -24.94 -0.04 19.09
C ILE A 81 -25.62 -1.28 19.66
N LEU A 82 -25.43 -2.45 19.05
CA LEU A 82 -26.03 -3.70 19.51
C LEU A 82 -25.54 -4.11 20.90
N SER A 83 -24.25 -3.95 21.16
CA SER A 83 -23.66 -4.29 22.47
C SER A 83 -24.14 -3.37 23.59
N THR A 84 -24.28 -2.06 23.32
CA THR A 84 -24.69 -1.09 24.33
C THR A 84 -26.19 -1.06 24.59
N GLN A 85 -27.01 -1.24 23.53
CA GLN A 85 -28.47 -1.15 23.66
C GLN A 85 -29.15 -2.47 23.98
N PHE A 86 -28.62 -3.58 23.46
CA PHE A 86 -29.28 -4.89 23.58
C PHE A 86 -28.47 -5.90 24.39
N GLY A 87 -27.28 -5.55 24.89
CA GLY A 87 -26.39 -6.48 25.60
C GLY A 87 -25.93 -7.68 24.77
N ILE A 88 -26.20 -7.66 23.46
CA ILE A 88 -25.84 -8.74 22.54
C ILE A 88 -24.37 -8.59 22.18
N LEU A 89 -23.58 -9.68 22.30
CA LEU A 89 -22.12 -9.66 22.01
C LEU A 89 -21.34 -8.65 22.89
N SER A 90 -21.75 -8.48 24.17
CA SER A 90 -20.97 -7.68 25.11
C SER A 90 -19.60 -8.33 25.34
N LEU A 91 -18.54 -7.61 25.00
CA LEU A 91 -17.19 -8.03 25.39
C LEU A 91 -17.00 -7.83 26.89
N PRO A 92 -16.08 -8.58 27.54
CA PRO A 92 -15.70 -8.33 28.92
C PRO A 92 -15.38 -6.86 29.15
N GLU A 93 -15.73 -6.33 30.34
CA GLU A 93 -15.54 -4.89 30.64
C GLU A 93 -14.09 -4.43 30.48
N GLU A 94 -13.13 -5.31 30.73
CA GLU A 94 -11.71 -5.07 30.53
C GLU A 94 -11.36 -4.74 29.07
N ILE A 95 -11.99 -5.45 28.14
CA ILE A 95 -11.81 -5.21 26.68
C ILE A 95 -12.55 -3.94 26.27
N THR A 96 -13.76 -3.70 26.79
CA THR A 96 -14.57 -2.52 26.45
C THR A 96 -13.93 -1.23 26.98
N GLN A 97 -13.27 -1.26 28.14
CA GLN A 97 -12.52 -0.13 28.68
C GLN A 97 -11.20 0.11 27.93
N ALA A 98 -10.55 -0.95 27.44
CA ALA A 98 -9.39 -0.84 26.56
C ALA A 98 -9.73 -0.20 25.20
N PHE A 99 -10.98 -0.35 24.75
CA PHE A 99 -11.52 0.19 23.49
C PHE A 99 -12.48 1.38 23.71
N ASP A 100 -12.21 2.26 24.68
CA ASP A 100 -12.90 3.55 24.74
C ASP A 100 -12.53 4.42 23.54
N ILE A 101 -13.36 4.28 22.49
CA ILE A 101 -13.14 4.92 21.18
C ILE A 101 -13.16 6.43 21.29
N LYS A 102 -14.01 6.99 22.17
CA LYS A 102 -14.10 8.44 22.33
C LYS A 102 -12.82 9.00 22.93
N ALA A 103 -12.32 8.38 23.98
CA ALA A 103 -11.02 8.72 24.57
C ALA A 103 -9.87 8.41 23.62
N PHE A 104 -9.96 7.31 22.87
CA PHE A 104 -8.98 6.92 21.87
C PHE A 104 -8.89 7.93 20.72
N LEU A 105 -10.01 8.27 20.09
CA LEU A 105 -10.05 9.24 18.98
C LEU A 105 -9.63 10.64 19.44
N SER A 106 -10.15 11.12 20.60
CA SER A 106 -9.81 12.47 21.07
C SER A 106 -8.33 12.66 21.37
N ASN A 107 -7.66 11.62 21.91
CA ASN A 107 -6.27 11.70 22.33
C ASN A 107 -5.27 11.35 21.23
N ASN A 108 -5.69 10.66 20.16
CA ASN A 108 -4.79 10.14 19.13
C ASN A 108 -5.19 10.54 17.70
N LEU A 109 -6.13 11.47 17.54
CA LEU A 109 -6.66 11.86 16.22
C LEU A 109 -5.56 12.27 15.24
N THR A 110 -4.62 13.12 15.71
CA THR A 110 -3.49 13.57 14.87
C THR A 110 -2.61 12.40 14.42
N MET A 111 -2.28 11.50 15.34
CA MET A 111 -1.53 10.28 15.04
C MET A 111 -2.25 9.41 13.99
N LEU A 112 -3.55 9.20 14.16
CA LEU A 112 -4.36 8.38 13.25
C LEU A 112 -4.47 9.00 11.87
N LEU A 113 -4.69 10.32 11.78
CA LEU A 113 -4.78 11.02 10.52
C LEU A 113 -3.45 10.99 9.74
N ILE A 114 -2.33 11.25 10.41
CA ILE A 114 -1.01 11.21 9.79
C ILE A 114 -0.66 9.78 9.38
N SER A 115 -0.86 8.80 10.25
CA SER A 115 -0.62 7.38 9.94
C SER A 115 -1.50 6.90 8.79
N GLY A 116 -2.78 7.30 8.77
CA GLY A 116 -3.72 6.99 7.70
C GLY A 116 -3.30 7.61 6.35
N LEU A 117 -2.85 8.86 6.37
CA LEU A 117 -2.34 9.54 5.18
C LEU A 117 -1.10 8.82 4.63
N LEU A 118 -0.11 8.54 5.49
CA LEU A 118 1.11 7.84 5.09
C LEU A 118 0.84 6.41 4.63
N ALA A 119 -0.12 5.73 5.28
CA ALA A 119 -0.59 4.41 4.86
C ALA A 119 -1.20 4.45 3.45
N LEU A 120 -2.08 5.41 3.18
CA LEU A 120 -2.71 5.57 1.87
C LEU A 120 -1.65 5.84 0.78
N MET A 121 -0.71 6.75 1.04
CA MET A 121 0.39 7.04 0.11
C MET A 121 1.26 5.79 -0.13
N GLY A 122 1.58 5.04 0.91
CA GLY A 122 2.31 3.79 0.82
C GLY A 122 1.56 2.75 -0.01
N ILE A 123 0.28 2.52 0.30
CA ILE A 123 -0.56 1.55 -0.41
C ILE A 123 -0.63 1.91 -1.91
N VAL A 124 -0.87 3.16 -2.27
CA VAL A 124 -0.87 3.61 -3.68
C VAL A 124 0.48 3.34 -4.35
N THR A 125 1.58 3.59 -3.66
CA THR A 125 2.94 3.34 -4.15
C THR A 125 3.18 1.85 -4.43
N TYR A 126 2.81 1.00 -3.50
CA TYR A 126 2.93 -0.46 -3.63
C TYR A 126 2.04 -1.04 -4.73
N ILE A 127 0.81 -0.55 -4.84
CA ILE A 127 -0.14 -0.99 -5.88
C ILE A 127 0.34 -0.56 -7.27
N ALA A 128 0.91 0.64 -7.41
CA ALA A 128 1.50 1.09 -8.67
C ALA A 128 2.68 0.20 -9.11
N LEU A 129 3.56 -0.18 -8.17
CA LEU A 129 4.62 -1.16 -8.44
C LEU A 129 4.06 -2.54 -8.78
N ALA A 130 3.05 -3.00 -8.06
CA ALA A 130 2.41 -4.28 -8.30
C ALA A 130 1.76 -4.34 -9.70
N ALA A 131 1.04 -3.30 -10.10
CA ALA A 131 0.45 -3.20 -11.44
C ALA A 131 1.53 -3.20 -12.55
N PHE A 132 2.63 -2.48 -12.30
CA PHE A 132 3.79 -2.52 -13.20
C PHE A 132 4.36 -3.93 -13.32
N LEU A 133 4.60 -4.62 -12.21
CA LEU A 133 5.14 -5.99 -12.22
C LEU A 133 4.16 -6.99 -12.86
N GLY A 134 2.86 -6.86 -12.60
CA GLY A 134 1.82 -7.66 -13.24
C GLY A 134 1.82 -7.52 -14.77
N SER A 135 2.17 -6.33 -15.28
CA SER A 135 2.28 -6.09 -16.72
C SER A 135 3.44 -6.83 -17.40
N LEU A 136 4.42 -7.33 -16.64
CA LEU A 136 5.58 -8.06 -17.16
C LEU A 136 5.29 -9.54 -17.47
N VAL A 137 4.21 -10.10 -16.89
CA VAL A 137 3.88 -11.52 -17.04
C VAL A 137 2.63 -11.71 -17.89
N THR A 138 2.57 -12.84 -18.58
CA THR A 138 1.44 -13.25 -19.43
C THR A 138 0.68 -14.43 -18.85
N LYS A 139 1.28 -15.13 -17.88
CA LYS A 139 0.67 -16.29 -17.22
C LYS A 139 0.37 -15.95 -15.76
N THR A 140 -0.85 -16.24 -15.31
CA THR A 140 -1.26 -16.04 -13.91
C THR A 140 -0.42 -16.84 -12.92
N GLU A 141 0.13 -17.99 -13.35
CA GLU A 141 1.06 -18.80 -12.56
C GLU A 141 2.36 -18.06 -12.22
N ASP A 142 2.85 -17.22 -13.14
CA ASP A 142 4.05 -16.41 -12.92
C ASP A 142 3.77 -15.13 -12.12
N ALA A 143 2.51 -14.77 -11.92
CA ALA A 143 2.11 -13.60 -11.13
C ALA A 143 2.66 -13.66 -9.70
N GLN A 144 2.62 -14.85 -9.07
CA GLN A 144 3.20 -15.05 -7.74
C GLN A 144 4.71 -14.82 -7.69
N LYS A 145 5.45 -15.18 -8.73
CA LYS A 145 6.91 -15.00 -8.77
C LYS A 145 7.28 -13.51 -8.84
N VAL A 146 6.54 -12.72 -9.63
CA VAL A 146 6.80 -11.29 -9.77
C VAL A 146 6.27 -10.46 -8.61
N SER A 147 5.32 -10.99 -7.82
CA SER A 147 4.84 -10.33 -6.60
C SER A 147 5.87 -10.36 -5.45
N GLN A 148 6.74 -11.40 -5.43
CA GLN A 148 7.68 -11.63 -4.32
C GLN A 148 8.54 -10.42 -3.95
N PRO A 149 9.19 -9.68 -4.88
CA PRO A 149 10.02 -8.54 -4.51
C PRO A 149 9.24 -7.45 -3.76
N VAL A 150 8.01 -7.17 -4.17
CA VAL A 150 7.15 -6.16 -3.54
C VAL A 150 6.64 -6.65 -2.19
N ILE A 151 6.28 -7.93 -2.09
CA ILE A 151 5.88 -8.59 -0.84
C ILE A 151 7.02 -8.55 0.17
N TRP A 152 8.24 -8.93 -0.23
CA TRP A 152 9.40 -8.88 0.65
C TRP A 152 9.72 -7.46 1.12
N LEU A 153 9.59 -6.47 0.25
CA LEU A 153 9.80 -5.08 0.61
C LEU A 153 8.80 -4.62 1.69
N GLY A 154 7.53 -4.97 1.55
CA GLY A 154 6.50 -4.70 2.55
C GLY A 154 6.73 -5.47 3.86
N LEU A 155 7.13 -6.74 3.75
CA LEU A 155 7.43 -7.59 4.91
C LEU A 155 8.61 -7.05 5.73
N ILE A 156 9.67 -6.60 5.07
CA ILE A 156 10.82 -5.97 5.74
C ILE A 156 10.36 -4.72 6.49
N GLY A 157 9.58 -3.83 5.85
CA GLY A 157 9.04 -2.63 6.51
C GLY A 157 8.17 -2.96 7.71
N PHE A 158 7.32 -3.97 7.59
CA PHE A 158 6.46 -4.46 8.67
C PHE A 158 7.28 -4.99 9.86
N TYR A 159 8.29 -5.82 9.60
CA TYR A 159 9.17 -6.34 10.65
C TYR A 159 9.98 -5.23 11.31
N ILE A 160 10.51 -4.27 10.54
CA ILE A 160 11.19 -3.10 11.11
C ILE A 160 10.22 -2.34 12.02
N GLY A 161 8.95 -2.12 11.61
CA GLY A 161 7.95 -1.46 12.41
C GLY A 161 7.71 -2.15 13.76
N ILE A 162 7.42 -3.45 13.74
CA ILE A 162 7.05 -4.18 14.95
C ILE A 162 8.23 -4.49 15.86
N PHE A 163 9.33 -4.97 15.31
CA PHE A 163 10.47 -5.41 16.13
C PHE A 163 11.48 -4.30 16.39
N GLY A 164 11.61 -3.33 15.49
CA GLY A 164 12.53 -2.22 15.67
C GLY A 164 12.18 -1.32 16.86
N GLN A 165 10.89 -1.22 17.21
CA GLN A 165 10.47 -0.48 18.40
C GLN A 165 11.07 -1.03 19.72
N GLN A 166 11.34 -2.35 19.78
CA GLN A 166 11.94 -2.99 20.98
C GLN A 166 13.37 -2.50 21.24
N ALA A 167 14.08 -2.09 20.19
CA ALA A 167 15.42 -1.48 20.30
C ALA A 167 15.37 0.03 20.62
N GLY A 168 14.17 0.62 20.63
CA GLY A 168 13.91 2.04 20.86
C GLY A 168 13.56 2.79 19.59
N THR A 169 12.43 3.52 19.62
CA THR A 169 11.88 4.27 18.50
C THR A 169 12.71 5.51 18.11
N ASP A 170 13.66 5.90 18.94
CA ASP A 170 14.57 7.03 18.72
C ASP A 170 15.98 6.61 18.23
N THR A 171 16.21 5.32 17.99
CA THR A 171 17.47 4.85 17.40
C THR A 171 17.67 5.42 16.00
N ALA A 172 18.95 5.65 15.60
CA ALA A 172 19.29 6.15 14.27
C ALA A 172 18.72 5.27 13.15
N PHE A 173 18.78 3.94 13.34
CA PHE A 173 18.20 2.98 12.40
C PHE A 173 16.69 3.18 12.22
N TYR A 174 15.95 3.32 13.31
CA TYR A 174 14.50 3.47 13.27
C TYR A 174 14.08 4.83 12.71
N ARG A 175 14.86 5.91 13.04
CA ARG A 175 14.65 7.24 12.44
C ARG A 175 14.83 7.21 10.93
N ILE A 176 15.90 6.61 10.42
CA ILE A 176 16.16 6.51 8.98
C ILE A 176 15.08 5.66 8.31
N SER A 177 14.75 4.51 8.87
CA SER A 177 13.73 3.59 8.32
C SER A 177 12.36 4.28 8.21
N SER A 178 11.99 5.15 9.17
CA SER A 178 10.73 5.89 9.13
C SER A 178 10.64 6.93 8.00
N GLN A 179 11.77 7.29 7.38
CA GLN A 179 11.83 8.22 6.24
C GLN A 179 11.91 7.51 4.88
N ILE A 180 12.10 6.19 4.86
CA ILE A 180 12.08 5.40 3.63
C ILE A 180 10.62 5.14 3.23
N PRO A 181 10.13 5.64 2.10
CA PRO A 181 8.70 5.65 1.75
C PRO A 181 8.04 4.26 1.75
N PHE A 182 8.81 3.21 1.46
CA PHE A 182 8.31 1.84 1.53
C PHE A 182 8.13 1.34 2.97
N PHE A 183 8.89 1.86 3.92
CA PHE A 183 8.84 1.45 5.33
C PHE A 183 8.02 2.42 6.17
N THR A 184 7.91 3.68 5.74
CA THR A 184 7.17 4.75 6.44
C THR A 184 5.77 4.33 6.91
N PRO A 185 4.92 3.66 6.08
CA PRO A 185 3.58 3.25 6.52
C PRO A 185 3.56 2.33 7.74
N PHE A 186 4.63 1.55 7.92
CA PHE A 186 4.74 0.58 9.01
C PHE A 186 5.51 1.11 10.23
N VAL A 187 6.49 1.99 10.01
CA VAL A 187 7.41 2.46 11.07
C VAL A 187 6.90 3.75 11.72
N MET A 188 6.35 4.68 10.92
CA MET A 188 5.92 5.98 11.41
C MET A 188 4.80 5.93 12.47
N PRO A 189 3.79 5.03 12.39
CA PRO A 189 2.78 4.90 13.44
C PRO A 189 3.36 4.69 14.84
N PHE A 190 4.43 3.90 14.96
CA PHE A 190 5.09 3.66 16.24
C PHE A 190 5.81 4.90 16.76
N ARG A 191 6.50 5.63 15.88
CA ARG A 191 7.19 6.87 16.26
C ARG A 191 6.22 7.98 16.67
N LEU A 192 5.07 8.04 16.01
CA LEU A 192 3.99 8.96 16.38
C LEU A 192 3.35 8.57 17.72
N ALA A 193 3.17 7.26 17.96
CA ALA A 193 2.61 6.73 19.21
C ALA A 193 3.52 7.04 20.41
N ASP A 194 4.82 6.95 20.23
CA ASP A 194 5.84 7.16 21.26
C ASP A 194 6.34 8.62 21.34
N HIS A 195 5.77 9.52 20.55
CA HIS A 195 6.21 10.92 20.46
C HIS A 195 7.71 11.10 20.16
N SER A 196 8.37 10.10 19.54
CA SER A 196 9.80 10.11 19.19
C SER A 196 10.09 10.81 17.86
N VAL A 197 9.09 11.42 17.24
CA VAL A 197 9.23 12.20 16.01
C VAL A 197 8.68 13.60 16.21
N GLU A 198 9.49 14.59 15.84
CA GLU A 198 9.09 16.00 15.80
C GLU A 198 8.38 16.34 14.48
N TRP A 199 7.63 17.44 14.45
CA TRP A 199 6.91 17.90 13.26
C TRP A 199 7.76 18.01 12.00
N PRO A 200 9.01 18.52 12.03
CA PRO A 200 9.86 18.53 10.83
C PRO A 200 10.10 17.13 10.25
N GLY A 201 10.27 16.11 11.12
CA GLY A 201 10.43 14.73 10.72
C GLY A 201 9.17 14.13 10.08
N VAL A 202 7.98 14.50 10.59
CA VAL A 202 6.70 14.11 10.01
C VAL A 202 6.51 14.74 8.62
N ILE A 203 6.76 16.04 8.51
CA ILE A 203 6.66 16.76 7.23
C ILE A 203 7.62 16.17 6.20
N MET A 204 8.87 15.89 6.61
CA MET A 204 9.85 15.25 5.76
C MET A 204 9.36 13.89 5.25
N ALA A 205 8.81 13.05 6.12
CA ALA A 205 8.26 11.75 5.73
C ALA A 205 7.10 11.88 4.72
N ILE A 206 6.19 12.83 4.91
CA ILE A 206 5.10 13.10 3.98
C ILE A 206 5.65 13.56 2.62
N VAL A 207 6.57 14.51 2.61
CA VAL A 207 7.16 15.06 1.37
C VAL A 207 7.93 13.97 0.61
N VAL A 208 8.77 13.22 1.29
CA VAL A 208 9.57 12.14 0.65
C VAL A 208 8.65 11.02 0.14
N SER A 209 7.61 10.65 0.90
CA SER A 209 6.61 9.67 0.46
C SER A 209 5.82 10.16 -0.75
N LEU A 210 5.42 11.44 -0.78
CA LEU A 210 4.71 12.03 -1.91
C LEU A 210 5.58 12.05 -3.18
N ILE A 211 6.82 12.52 -3.06
CA ILE A 211 7.77 12.54 -4.18
C ILE A 211 7.97 11.12 -4.72
N THR A 212 8.20 10.14 -3.85
CA THR A 212 8.40 8.75 -4.25
C THR A 212 7.15 8.16 -4.91
N MET A 213 5.97 8.42 -4.35
CA MET A 213 4.70 8.00 -4.94
C MET A 213 4.54 8.55 -6.36
N VAL A 214 4.79 9.85 -6.57
CA VAL A 214 4.71 10.49 -7.89
C VAL A 214 5.75 9.91 -8.86
N LEU A 215 6.99 9.72 -8.42
CA LEU A 215 8.06 9.15 -9.26
C LEU A 215 7.73 7.72 -9.70
N ILE A 216 7.29 6.87 -8.77
CA ILE A 216 6.90 5.49 -9.07
C ILE A 216 5.68 5.46 -9.99
N PHE A 217 4.72 6.35 -9.77
CA PHE A 217 3.54 6.45 -10.60
C PHE A 217 3.90 6.84 -12.06
N ILE A 218 4.77 7.83 -12.25
CA ILE A 218 5.27 8.23 -13.57
C ILE A 218 6.05 7.08 -14.21
N PHE A 219 6.95 6.43 -13.47
CA PHE A 219 7.73 5.29 -13.93
C PHE A 219 6.83 4.14 -14.36
N ALA A 220 5.94 3.70 -13.47
CA ALA A 220 5.02 2.59 -13.73
C ALA A 220 4.13 2.88 -14.95
N THR A 221 3.50 4.05 -15.03
CA THR A 221 2.63 4.43 -16.14
C THR A 221 3.38 4.47 -17.48
N THR A 222 4.62 4.98 -17.47
CA THR A 222 5.42 5.10 -18.69
C THR A 222 5.78 3.74 -19.29
N LEU A 223 6.18 2.80 -18.44
CA LEU A 223 6.58 1.46 -18.89
C LEU A 223 5.39 0.50 -19.07
N TYR A 224 4.28 0.76 -18.37
CA TYR A 224 3.08 -0.07 -18.47
C TYR A 224 2.61 -0.24 -19.92
N LYS A 225 2.56 0.84 -20.70
CA LYS A 225 2.18 0.80 -22.12
C LYS A 225 3.03 -0.17 -22.92
N SER A 226 4.35 -0.06 -22.78
CA SER A 226 5.30 -0.92 -23.53
C SER A 226 5.24 -2.38 -23.02
N ASN A 227 5.05 -2.57 -21.70
CA ASN A 227 4.99 -3.90 -21.10
C ASN A 227 3.75 -4.69 -21.53
N VAL A 228 2.58 -4.04 -21.55
CA VAL A 228 1.31 -4.71 -21.91
C VAL A 228 1.29 -5.17 -23.37
N LEU A 229 2.02 -4.49 -24.24
CA LEU A 229 2.16 -4.85 -25.66
C LEU A 229 3.33 -5.82 -25.95
N ALA A 230 4.23 -6.01 -24.99
CA ALA A 230 5.35 -6.92 -25.11
C ALA A 230 4.98 -8.33 -24.64
N TYR A 231 4.98 -9.28 -25.54
CA TYR A 231 4.78 -10.70 -25.24
C TYR A 231 6.12 -11.43 -25.39
N SER A 232 6.64 -11.98 -24.29
CA SER A 232 7.85 -12.79 -24.30
C SER A 232 7.59 -14.09 -23.56
N ASP A 233 7.87 -15.21 -24.23
CA ASP A 233 7.80 -16.54 -23.62
C ASP A 233 9.00 -16.85 -22.72
N LYS A 234 10.03 -15.99 -22.74
CA LYS A 234 11.30 -16.20 -22.01
C LYS A 234 11.28 -15.75 -20.55
N GLY A 235 10.21 -15.04 -20.12
CA GLY A 235 10.00 -14.64 -18.73
C GLY A 235 9.95 -13.12 -18.49
N PRO A 236 9.65 -12.71 -17.24
CA PRO A 236 9.41 -11.31 -16.89
C PRO A 236 10.59 -10.38 -17.16
N TRP A 237 11.81 -10.87 -16.96
CA TRP A 237 13.04 -10.08 -17.17
C TRP A 237 13.29 -9.75 -18.64
N ASP A 238 13.01 -10.69 -19.52
CA ASP A 238 13.15 -10.46 -20.97
C ASP A 238 12.05 -9.55 -21.48
N THR A 239 10.82 -9.68 -20.97
CA THR A 239 9.72 -8.73 -21.22
C THR A 239 10.12 -7.32 -20.81
N PHE A 240 10.73 -7.15 -19.64
CA PHE A 240 11.20 -5.85 -19.17
C PHE A 240 12.27 -5.23 -20.08
N LYS A 241 13.27 -6.02 -20.49
CA LYS A 241 14.30 -5.56 -21.45
C LYS A 241 13.70 -5.16 -22.79
N GLN A 242 12.78 -5.96 -23.32
CA GLN A 242 12.08 -5.68 -24.57
C GLN A 242 11.26 -4.39 -24.45
N SER A 243 10.56 -4.18 -23.33
CA SER A 243 9.77 -2.96 -23.08
C SER A 243 10.62 -1.71 -23.06
N ILE A 244 11.81 -1.77 -22.45
CA ILE A 244 12.75 -0.64 -22.44
C ILE A 244 13.23 -0.34 -23.87
N SER A 245 13.49 -1.36 -24.69
CA SER A 245 13.91 -1.16 -26.07
C SER A 245 12.81 -0.50 -26.91
N LEU A 246 11.56 -0.95 -26.75
CA LEU A 246 10.38 -0.36 -27.40
C LEU A 246 10.18 1.10 -26.99
N TRP A 247 10.25 1.39 -25.70
CA TRP A 247 10.15 2.75 -25.20
C TRP A 247 11.22 3.70 -25.75
N LYS A 248 12.47 3.22 -25.86
CA LYS A 248 13.57 4.00 -26.46
C LYS A 248 13.32 4.28 -27.94
N SER A 249 12.85 3.30 -28.71
CA SER A 249 12.56 3.45 -30.15
C SER A 249 11.39 4.43 -30.39
N GLU A 250 10.32 4.38 -29.60
CA GLU A 250 9.21 5.33 -29.69
C GLU A 250 9.66 6.78 -29.43
N ARG A 251 10.59 7.02 -28.50
CA ARG A 251 11.14 8.36 -28.27
C ARG A 251 11.96 8.89 -29.44
N GLN A 252 12.71 8.04 -30.10
CA GLN A 252 13.52 8.44 -31.27
C GLN A 252 12.66 8.82 -32.49
N VAL A 253 11.49 8.20 -32.64
CA VAL A 253 10.55 8.52 -33.72
C VAL A 253 9.82 9.86 -33.45
N ASN A 254 9.48 10.15 -32.21
CA ASN A 254 8.76 11.39 -31.83
C ASN A 254 9.66 12.64 -31.74
N THR A 255 10.98 12.48 -31.84
CA THR A 255 11.97 13.58 -31.83
C THR A 255 12.45 13.95 -33.24
N LYS A 256 11.99 13.29 -34.26
CA LYS A 256 12.14 13.64 -35.69
C LYS A 256 10.85 14.25 -36.23
#